data_21301465efa1ef1f31316345ebf188d3
#
_entry.id   21301465efa1ef1f31316345ebf188d3
#
_cell.length_a   1.000
_cell.length_b   1.000
_cell.length_c   1.000
_cell.angle_alpha   90.00
_cell.angle_beta   90.00
_cell.angle_gamma   90.00
#
_symmetry.space_group_name_H-M   'P 1'
#
loop_
_entity.id
_entity.type
_entity.pdbx_description
1 polymer ?
#
loop_
_entity_poly.entity_id
_entity_poly.type
_entity_poly.pdbx_seq_one_letter_code
_entity_poly.pdbx_strand_id
1 'polypeptide(L)'
;MLQVSPVRAFSDNYIWLIRAPADPGAAVVVDPGDDRPVEQALQAQGLRLGAILVTHYHADHVGGVGALAARHGAPVFGPAREQMPCAAQALDDGGKASLENLGLEFNVMAVPGHTLGHIAYAGHGALFCGDTLFSAGCGRLFEGTPAQMLDSLDRLAALPDATRVFCAHEYTLSNLKFAAAVEPRNGHVRDTLGDVQLRRDRDEITLPSTLGRERLINPFLRSREPAVRAAAERHAGHPLPEAVDVFAAVRRWKDGFR
;
A
#
# COMPACT_ATOMS: atom_id res chain seq x y z
N MET A 1 -9.87 6.03 16.89
CA MET A 1 -9.43 5.62 15.54
C MET A 1 -8.16 6.37 15.23
N LEU A 2 -7.13 5.72 14.65
CA LEU A 2 -5.86 6.37 14.31
C LEU A 2 -6.09 7.53 13.33
N GLN A 3 -5.53 8.70 13.63
CA GLN A 3 -5.60 9.87 12.76
C GLN A 3 -4.44 9.81 11.77
N VAL A 4 -4.77 9.64 10.49
CA VAL A 4 -3.81 9.53 9.39
C VAL A 4 -4.19 10.52 8.30
N SER A 5 -3.22 11.28 7.81
CA SER A 5 -3.38 12.27 6.77
C SER A 5 -2.43 11.97 5.59
N PRO A 6 -2.84 12.16 4.35
CA PRO A 6 -1.94 12.07 3.20
C PRO A 6 -1.11 13.35 3.08
N VAL A 7 0.17 13.17 2.78
CA VAL A 7 1.06 14.21 2.28
C VAL A 7 1.38 13.84 0.83
N ARG A 8 0.90 14.64 -0.13
CA ARG A 8 1.14 14.38 -1.55
C ARG A 8 2.61 14.62 -1.89
N ALA A 9 3.20 13.70 -2.63
CA ALA A 9 4.56 13.78 -3.14
C ALA A 9 4.60 13.31 -4.59
N PHE A 10 5.55 13.81 -5.37
CA PHE A 10 5.70 13.50 -6.79
C PHE A 10 4.39 13.71 -7.59
N SER A 11 4.05 12.79 -8.50
CA SER A 11 2.83 12.86 -9.32
C SER A 11 1.62 12.19 -8.67
N ASP A 12 1.85 11.11 -7.91
CA ASP A 12 0.78 10.23 -7.41
C ASP A 12 1.08 9.54 -6.07
N ASN A 13 2.26 9.80 -5.46
CA ASN A 13 2.61 9.22 -4.17
C ASN A 13 1.88 9.88 -3.01
N TYR A 14 1.57 9.09 -2.01
CA TYR A 14 1.15 9.51 -0.68
C TYR A 14 2.16 9.08 0.37
N ILE A 15 2.75 10.05 1.05
CA ILE A 15 3.44 9.85 2.32
C ILE A 15 2.37 9.92 3.40
N TRP A 16 2.24 8.88 4.22
CA TRP A 16 1.20 8.85 5.25
C TRP A 16 1.72 9.44 6.56
N LEU A 17 1.11 10.54 7.00
CA LEU A 17 1.40 11.20 8.26
C LEU A 17 0.41 10.74 9.33
N ILE A 18 0.92 10.06 10.36
CA ILE A 18 0.18 9.50 11.49
C ILE A 18 0.38 10.41 12.69
N ARG A 19 -0.67 11.00 13.26
CA ARG A 19 -0.57 11.71 14.54
C ARG A 19 -0.39 10.73 15.68
N ALA A 20 0.59 11.00 16.54
CA ALA A 20 0.92 10.13 17.67
C ALA A 20 -0.15 10.24 18.77
N PRO A 21 -0.83 9.14 19.15
CA PRO A 21 -1.89 9.20 20.15
C PRO A 21 -1.43 9.64 21.54
N ALA A 22 -0.22 9.24 21.97
CA ALA A 22 0.34 9.58 23.28
C ALA A 22 1.06 10.93 23.29
N ASP A 23 1.36 11.52 22.13
CA ASP A 23 2.00 12.82 22.00
C ASP A 23 1.39 13.61 20.84
N PRO A 24 0.35 14.43 21.10
CA PRO A 24 -0.35 15.17 20.04
C PRO A 24 0.52 16.16 19.25
N GLY A 25 1.70 16.54 19.79
CA GLY A 25 2.70 17.38 19.11
C GLY A 25 3.65 16.60 18.21
N ALA A 26 3.50 15.27 18.09
CA ALA A 26 4.37 14.43 17.28
C ALA A 26 3.60 13.69 16.18
N ALA A 27 4.32 13.38 15.10
CA ALA A 27 3.83 12.56 14.01
C ALA A 27 4.85 11.48 13.61
N VAL A 28 4.36 10.40 13.04
CA VAL A 28 5.13 9.37 12.36
C VAL A 28 4.81 9.47 10.87
N VAL A 29 5.81 9.31 10.01
CA VAL A 29 5.58 9.25 8.57
C VAL A 29 5.91 7.88 8.01
N VAL A 30 5.18 7.47 6.99
CA VAL A 30 5.41 6.21 6.27
C VAL A 30 5.81 6.52 4.85
N ASP A 31 6.91 5.91 4.40
CA ASP A 31 7.47 6.01 3.05
C ASP A 31 7.71 7.46 2.57
N PRO A 32 8.52 8.26 3.27
CA PRO A 32 8.80 9.62 2.84
C PRO A 32 9.81 9.66 1.69
N GLY A 33 9.31 9.52 0.46
CA GLY A 33 10.14 9.58 -0.76
C GLY A 33 10.74 10.97 -1.03
N ASP A 34 10.12 12.04 -0.53
CA ASP A 34 10.63 13.42 -0.58
C ASP A 34 10.49 14.06 0.80
N ASP A 35 11.56 14.68 1.31
CA ASP A 35 11.58 15.34 2.63
C ASP A 35 10.78 16.66 2.63
N ARG A 36 10.78 17.41 1.54
CA ARG A 36 10.20 18.75 1.48
C ARG A 36 8.69 18.80 1.77
N PRO A 37 7.83 17.96 1.16
CA PRO A 37 6.40 17.98 1.49
C PRO A 37 6.13 17.54 2.93
N VAL A 38 6.97 16.66 3.51
CA VAL A 38 6.86 16.29 4.93
C VAL A 38 7.16 17.47 5.83
N GLU A 39 8.26 18.20 5.58
CA GLU A 39 8.62 19.38 6.34
C GLU A 39 7.51 20.46 6.31
N GLN A 40 6.96 20.71 5.13
CA GLN A 40 5.84 21.64 4.96
C GLN A 40 4.62 21.19 5.77
N ALA A 41 4.29 19.92 5.75
CA ALA A 41 3.15 19.36 6.48
C ALA A 41 3.35 19.43 8.01
N LEU A 42 4.56 19.12 8.49
CA LEU A 42 4.92 19.23 9.91
C LEU A 42 4.83 20.69 10.38
N GLN A 43 5.43 21.61 9.64
CA GLN A 43 5.40 23.05 9.96
C GLN A 43 3.97 23.61 9.97
N ALA A 44 3.17 23.31 8.95
CA ALA A 44 1.79 23.78 8.82
C ALA A 44 0.90 23.31 9.97
N GLN A 45 1.20 22.15 10.56
CA GLN A 45 0.42 21.53 11.63
C GLN A 45 1.04 21.72 13.02
N GLY A 46 2.20 22.38 13.14
CA GLY A 46 2.92 22.55 14.40
C GLY A 46 3.39 21.22 15.02
N LEU A 47 3.79 20.25 14.18
CA LEU A 47 4.19 18.92 14.59
C LEU A 47 5.71 18.74 14.50
N ARG A 48 6.26 17.89 15.37
CA ARG A 48 7.62 17.34 15.25
C ARG A 48 7.58 15.93 14.66
N LEU A 49 8.62 15.56 13.95
CA LEU A 49 8.78 14.19 13.47
C LEU A 49 9.26 13.28 14.62
N GLY A 50 8.48 12.26 14.95
CA GLY A 50 8.76 11.32 16.02
C GLY A 50 9.40 10.02 15.55
N ALA A 51 9.07 9.55 14.35
CA ALA A 51 9.65 8.35 13.73
C ALA A 51 9.34 8.28 12.23
N ILE A 52 10.07 7.41 11.52
CA ILE A 52 9.89 7.10 10.11
C ILE A 52 9.71 5.58 9.96
N LEU A 53 8.65 5.15 9.25
CA LEU A 53 8.43 3.77 8.87
C LEU A 53 8.67 3.64 7.36
N VAL A 54 9.41 2.60 6.94
CA VAL A 54 9.71 2.33 5.54
C VAL A 54 9.21 0.93 5.18
N THR A 55 8.47 0.80 4.08
CA THR A 55 7.94 -0.48 3.61
C THR A 55 8.91 -1.22 2.69
N HIS A 56 9.62 -0.51 1.81
CA HIS A 56 10.62 -1.06 0.89
C HIS A 56 11.59 0.02 0.36
N TYR A 57 12.62 -0.36 -0.38
CA TYR A 57 13.79 0.48 -0.68
C TYR A 57 13.67 1.37 -1.93
N HIS A 58 12.58 1.34 -2.69
CA HIS A 58 12.48 2.16 -3.90
C HIS A 58 12.60 3.66 -3.59
N ALA A 59 13.23 4.39 -4.51
CA ALA A 59 13.64 5.78 -4.28
C ALA A 59 12.48 6.72 -3.92
N ASP A 60 11.32 6.48 -4.48
CA ASP A 60 10.10 7.25 -4.22
C ASP A 60 9.43 6.91 -2.86
N HIS A 61 9.99 5.96 -2.09
CA HIS A 61 9.63 5.65 -0.70
C HIS A 61 10.72 6.02 0.30
N VAL A 62 11.98 6.07 -0.12
CA VAL A 62 13.10 6.30 0.81
C VAL A 62 13.89 7.58 0.54
N GLY A 63 13.65 8.29 -0.56
CA GLY A 63 14.47 9.43 -0.98
C GLY A 63 14.58 10.55 0.05
N GLY A 64 13.55 10.79 0.86
CA GLY A 64 13.53 11.78 1.93
C GLY A 64 13.99 11.27 3.31
N VAL A 65 14.10 9.94 3.50
CA VAL A 65 14.34 9.31 4.81
C VAL A 65 15.62 9.83 5.46
N GLY A 66 16.75 9.81 4.74
CA GLY A 66 18.04 10.22 5.28
C GLY A 66 18.07 11.68 5.75
N ALA A 67 17.50 12.59 4.96
CA ALA A 67 17.43 14.01 5.28
C ALA A 67 16.53 14.28 6.51
N LEU A 68 15.34 13.64 6.55
CA LEU A 68 14.42 13.75 7.68
C LEU A 68 14.99 13.17 8.97
N ALA A 69 15.59 11.97 8.90
CA ALA A 69 16.22 11.33 10.05
C ALA A 69 17.35 12.20 10.64
N ALA A 70 18.23 12.73 9.78
CA ALA A 70 19.33 13.58 10.22
C ALA A 70 18.86 14.90 10.83
N ARG A 71 17.83 15.53 10.26
CA ARG A 71 17.32 16.85 10.72
C ARG A 71 16.57 16.75 12.04
N HIS A 72 15.77 15.72 12.22
CA HIS A 72 14.89 15.57 13.38
C HIS A 72 15.43 14.62 14.46
N GLY A 73 16.52 13.90 14.20
CA GLY A 73 16.96 12.81 15.08
C GLY A 73 15.93 11.68 15.22
N ALA A 74 15.05 11.55 14.23
CA ALA A 74 13.95 10.60 14.27
C ALA A 74 14.43 9.17 13.98
N PRO A 75 14.05 8.16 14.79
CA PRO A 75 14.37 6.77 14.52
C PRO A 75 13.68 6.31 13.23
N VAL A 76 14.41 5.48 12.46
CA VAL A 76 13.92 4.86 11.23
C VAL A 76 13.69 3.37 11.47
N PHE A 77 12.56 2.86 10.99
CA PHE A 77 12.21 1.45 10.99
C PHE A 77 12.04 1.00 9.53
N GLY A 78 12.64 -0.10 9.16
CA GLY A 78 12.57 -0.59 7.78
C GLY A 78 12.84 -2.07 7.64
N PRO A 79 12.64 -2.64 6.44
CA PRO A 79 12.82 -4.07 6.19
C PRO A 79 14.26 -4.52 6.43
N ALA A 80 14.41 -5.63 7.16
CA ALA A 80 15.72 -6.22 7.46
C ALA A 80 16.45 -6.74 6.21
N ARG A 81 15.70 -7.01 5.14
CA ARG A 81 16.20 -7.65 3.91
C ARG A 81 16.46 -6.64 2.79
N GLU A 82 16.39 -5.35 3.08
CA GLU A 82 16.60 -4.29 2.10
C GLU A 82 17.61 -3.25 2.63
N GLN A 83 18.29 -2.60 1.71
CA GLN A 83 19.25 -1.56 2.07
C GLN A 83 18.53 -0.24 2.34
N MET A 84 18.66 0.28 3.55
CA MET A 84 18.12 1.58 3.92
C MET A 84 19.12 2.71 3.68
N PRO A 85 18.67 3.95 3.39
CA PRO A 85 19.56 5.08 3.11
C PRO A 85 20.31 5.60 4.34
N CYS A 86 19.93 5.16 5.54
CA CYS A 86 20.59 5.51 6.81
C CYS A 86 20.42 4.37 7.82
N ALA A 87 20.98 4.55 9.02
CA ALA A 87 20.78 3.59 10.11
C ALA A 87 19.31 3.43 10.43
N ALA A 88 18.81 2.18 10.43
CA ALA A 88 17.42 1.84 10.69
C ALA A 88 17.33 0.63 11.64
N GLN A 89 16.26 0.58 12.41
CA GLN A 89 15.86 -0.64 13.11
C GLN A 89 15.31 -1.63 12.08
N ALA A 90 16.04 -2.71 11.87
CA ALA A 90 15.72 -3.75 10.91
C ALA A 90 14.54 -4.59 11.43
N LEU A 91 13.49 -4.72 10.61
CA LEU A 91 12.27 -5.44 10.92
C LEU A 91 12.07 -6.60 9.93
N ASP A 92 11.65 -7.75 10.45
CA ASP A 92 11.31 -8.93 9.64
C ASP A 92 9.90 -9.43 10.02
N ASP A 93 9.44 -10.45 9.32
CA ASP A 93 8.09 -11.04 9.48
C ASP A 93 7.80 -11.44 10.94
N GLY A 94 6.61 -11.11 11.41
CA GLY A 94 6.19 -11.35 12.78
C GLY A 94 6.81 -10.41 13.83
N GLY A 95 7.73 -9.52 13.42
CA GLY A 95 8.29 -8.47 14.28
C GLY A 95 7.27 -7.36 14.58
N LYS A 96 7.72 -6.38 15.36
CA LYS A 96 6.91 -5.22 15.74
C LYS A 96 7.69 -3.92 15.58
N ALA A 97 7.05 -2.91 15.02
CA ALA A 97 7.50 -1.54 15.13
C ALA A 97 6.88 -0.91 16.38
N SER A 98 7.64 -0.91 17.49
CA SER A 98 7.20 -0.37 18.78
C SER A 98 7.66 1.08 18.94
N LEU A 99 6.71 1.99 19.00
CA LEU A 99 6.87 3.43 19.18
C LEU A 99 6.16 3.84 20.48
N GLU A 100 6.59 3.24 21.61
CA GLU A 100 5.88 3.33 22.90
C GLU A 100 5.64 4.78 23.34
N ASN A 101 6.64 5.65 23.23
CA ASN A 101 6.53 7.07 23.58
C ASN A 101 5.51 7.85 22.73
N LEU A 102 5.11 7.29 21.59
CA LEU A 102 4.13 7.84 20.66
C LEU A 102 2.76 7.15 20.77
N GLY A 103 2.67 6.08 21.57
CA GLY A 103 1.45 5.27 21.73
C GLY A 103 1.09 4.46 20.48
N LEU A 104 2.11 4.03 19.72
CA LEU A 104 1.94 3.28 18.49
C LEU A 104 2.71 1.96 18.53
N GLU A 105 2.08 0.91 18.07
CA GLU A 105 2.69 -0.39 17.79
C GLU A 105 2.07 -0.97 16.53
N PHE A 106 2.91 -1.45 15.62
CA PHE A 106 2.47 -2.12 14.40
C PHE A 106 3.11 -3.50 14.31
N ASN A 107 2.31 -4.51 14.00
CA ASN A 107 2.82 -5.81 13.60
C ASN A 107 3.40 -5.70 12.19
N VAL A 108 4.54 -6.34 11.98
CA VAL A 108 5.25 -6.37 10.71
C VAL A 108 4.90 -7.65 9.97
N MET A 109 4.54 -7.52 8.71
CA MET A 109 4.25 -8.62 7.80
C MET A 109 5.21 -8.56 6.61
N ALA A 110 6.03 -9.59 6.39
CA ALA A 110 6.77 -9.70 5.13
C ALA A 110 5.78 -9.97 3.99
N VAL A 111 5.87 -9.18 2.92
CA VAL A 111 4.97 -9.24 1.77
C VAL A 111 5.77 -9.21 0.45
N PRO A 112 6.60 -10.25 0.21
CA PRO A 112 7.42 -10.31 -0.99
C PRO A 112 6.59 -10.37 -2.26
N GLY A 113 7.08 -9.72 -3.31
CA GLY A 113 6.41 -9.70 -4.62
C GLY A 113 6.85 -8.50 -5.44
N HIS A 114 6.53 -7.29 -5.01
CA HIS A 114 7.01 -6.06 -5.63
C HIS A 114 8.53 -5.95 -5.50
N THR A 115 9.04 -5.99 -4.27
CA THR A 115 10.43 -6.32 -3.94
C THR A 115 10.47 -7.61 -3.11
N LEU A 116 11.64 -8.24 -2.94
CA LEU A 116 11.76 -9.46 -2.13
C LEU A 116 11.77 -9.20 -0.62
N GLY A 117 12.22 -8.03 -0.21
CA GLY A 117 12.29 -7.64 1.20
C GLY A 117 11.12 -6.81 1.68
N HIS A 118 10.12 -6.52 0.85
CA HIS A 118 9.00 -5.65 1.17
C HIS A 118 8.25 -6.08 2.44
N ILE A 119 7.95 -5.12 3.32
CA ILE A 119 7.15 -5.34 4.53
C ILE A 119 5.92 -4.43 4.55
N ALA A 120 4.91 -4.83 5.30
CA ALA A 120 3.73 -4.02 5.61
C ALA A 120 3.60 -3.84 7.12
N TYR A 121 2.99 -2.74 7.54
CA TYR A 121 2.72 -2.41 8.93
C TYR A 121 1.22 -2.48 9.20
N ALA A 122 0.80 -3.37 10.12
CA ALA A 122 -0.60 -3.58 10.48
C ALA A 122 -0.84 -3.30 11.97
N GLY A 123 -1.73 -2.35 12.28
CA GLY A 123 -2.06 -1.99 13.66
C GLY A 123 -3.12 -0.91 13.74
N HIS A 124 -3.77 -0.77 14.89
CA HIS A 124 -4.76 0.28 15.15
C HIS A 124 -5.90 0.37 14.11
N GLY A 125 -6.26 -0.75 13.46
CA GLY A 125 -7.25 -0.79 12.37
C GLY A 125 -6.75 -0.15 11.06
N ALA A 126 -5.44 -0.04 10.89
CA ALA A 126 -4.76 0.48 9.70
C ALA A 126 -3.74 -0.54 9.16
N LEU A 127 -3.56 -0.53 7.84
CA LEU A 127 -2.58 -1.30 7.10
C LEU A 127 -1.83 -0.32 6.17
N PHE A 128 -0.52 -0.18 6.38
CA PHE A 128 0.39 0.53 5.48
C PHE A 128 1.15 -0.51 4.68
N CYS A 129 0.79 -0.68 3.42
CA CYS A 129 1.23 -1.79 2.59
C CYS A 129 2.13 -1.39 1.42
N GLY A 130 2.61 -0.15 1.39
CA GLY A 130 3.47 0.35 0.31
C GLY A 130 2.92 -0.01 -1.06
N ASP A 131 3.73 -0.75 -1.82
CA ASP A 131 3.47 -1.16 -3.20
C ASP A 131 3.06 -2.64 -3.35
N THR A 132 2.56 -3.26 -2.27
CA THR A 132 2.02 -4.63 -2.37
C THR A 132 0.56 -4.63 -2.77
N LEU A 133 -0.32 -4.00 -2.00
CA LEU A 133 -1.75 -3.91 -2.25
C LEU A 133 -2.13 -2.46 -2.60
N PHE A 134 -2.78 -2.25 -3.74
CA PHE A 134 -3.41 -0.99 -4.11
C PHE A 134 -4.94 -1.11 -4.11
N SER A 135 -5.64 0.03 -4.04
CA SER A 135 -7.08 -0.01 -4.23
C SER A 135 -7.42 -0.49 -5.65
N ALA A 136 -8.22 -1.57 -5.71
CA ALA A 136 -8.57 -2.33 -6.91
C ALA A 136 -7.36 -2.87 -7.70
N GLY A 137 -6.17 -3.01 -7.07
CA GLY A 137 -4.94 -3.39 -7.75
C GLY A 137 -3.87 -4.01 -6.85
N CYS A 138 -2.71 -4.30 -7.41
CA CYS A 138 -1.50 -4.68 -6.69
C CYS A 138 -0.25 -4.15 -7.42
N GLY A 139 0.89 -4.17 -6.74
CA GLY A 139 2.18 -3.77 -7.30
C GLY A 139 2.64 -4.63 -8.47
N ARG A 140 3.52 -4.06 -9.29
CA ARG A 140 4.26 -4.84 -10.29
C ARG A 140 5.23 -5.79 -9.60
N LEU A 141 5.51 -6.90 -10.25
CA LEU A 141 6.49 -7.88 -9.79
C LEU A 141 7.85 -7.52 -10.39
N PHE A 142 8.66 -6.74 -9.68
CA PHE A 142 10.01 -6.42 -10.15
C PHE A 142 11.01 -7.52 -9.76
N GLU A 143 10.84 -8.11 -8.57
CA GLU A 143 11.79 -9.09 -8.03
C GLU A 143 11.13 -10.43 -7.69
N GLY A 144 9.92 -10.39 -7.15
CA GLY A 144 9.23 -11.59 -6.70
C GLY A 144 8.48 -12.33 -7.79
N THR A 145 7.92 -13.47 -7.40
CA THR A 145 7.11 -14.34 -8.25
C THR A 145 5.61 -14.10 -8.07
N PRO A 146 4.75 -14.51 -9.03
CA PRO A 146 3.31 -14.48 -8.85
C PRO A 146 2.81 -15.23 -7.61
N ALA A 147 3.45 -16.35 -7.27
CA ALA A 147 3.10 -17.14 -6.08
C ALA A 147 3.39 -16.36 -4.79
N GLN A 148 4.55 -15.69 -4.70
CA GLN A 148 4.90 -14.87 -3.54
C GLN A 148 3.93 -13.70 -3.37
N MET A 149 3.63 -12.96 -4.45
CA MET A 149 2.71 -11.83 -4.37
C MET A 149 1.28 -12.28 -4.01
N LEU A 150 0.81 -13.40 -4.56
CA LEU A 150 -0.51 -13.93 -4.22
C LEU A 150 -0.59 -14.32 -2.74
N ASP A 151 0.43 -15.00 -2.20
CA ASP A 151 0.52 -15.33 -0.77
C ASP A 151 0.54 -14.06 0.10
N SER A 152 1.33 -13.07 -0.30
CA SER A 152 1.38 -11.77 0.38
C SER A 152 0.03 -11.09 0.41
N LEU A 153 -0.69 -11.06 -0.70
CA LEU A 153 -2.04 -10.49 -0.79
C LEU A 153 -3.06 -11.29 0.03
N ASP A 154 -2.99 -12.62 0.04
CA ASP A 154 -3.84 -13.48 0.87
C ASP A 154 -3.63 -13.20 2.36
N ARG A 155 -2.37 -13.05 2.80
CA ARG A 155 -2.02 -12.71 4.19
C ARG A 155 -2.58 -11.33 4.58
N LEU A 156 -2.43 -10.32 3.74
CA LEU A 156 -3.01 -8.99 3.97
C LEU A 156 -4.54 -9.06 4.01
N ALA A 157 -5.12 -9.80 3.07
CA ALA A 157 -6.57 -9.98 3.00
C ALA A 157 -7.16 -10.78 4.17
N ALA A 158 -6.37 -11.49 4.96
CA ALA A 158 -6.84 -12.18 6.17
C ALA A 158 -7.10 -11.22 7.36
N LEU A 159 -6.66 -9.96 7.29
CA LEU A 159 -6.97 -8.95 8.29
C LEU A 159 -8.47 -8.58 8.27
N PRO A 160 -9.03 -7.99 9.35
CA PRO A 160 -10.45 -7.64 9.43
C PRO A 160 -10.94 -6.72 8.31
N ASP A 161 -12.18 -6.88 7.87
CA ASP A 161 -12.80 -6.08 6.79
C ASP A 161 -12.74 -4.56 7.02
N ALA A 162 -12.86 -4.13 8.28
CA ALA A 162 -12.82 -2.73 8.66
C ALA A 162 -11.39 -2.12 8.63
N THR A 163 -10.35 -2.91 8.36
CA THR A 163 -8.97 -2.43 8.28
C THR A 163 -8.83 -1.45 7.12
N ARG A 164 -8.41 -0.23 7.42
CA ARG A 164 -8.16 0.81 6.41
C ARG A 164 -6.84 0.54 5.71
N VAL A 165 -6.86 0.57 4.38
CA VAL A 165 -5.71 0.28 3.51
C VAL A 165 -5.10 1.60 3.03
N PHE A 166 -3.90 1.87 3.49
CA PHE A 166 -3.09 3.03 3.17
C PHE A 166 -1.95 2.61 2.23
N CYS A 167 -2.25 2.46 0.95
CA CYS A 167 -1.25 2.19 -0.08
C CYS A 167 -0.57 3.49 -0.55
N ALA A 168 0.59 3.37 -1.20
CA ALA A 168 1.45 4.52 -1.43
C ALA A 168 1.08 5.37 -2.65
N HIS A 169 0.22 4.89 -3.57
CA HIS A 169 -0.06 5.58 -4.84
C HIS A 169 -1.54 5.76 -5.15
N GLU A 170 -1.88 6.87 -5.81
CA GLU A 170 -3.24 7.18 -6.31
C GLU A 170 -3.51 6.48 -7.66
N TYR A 171 -3.45 5.17 -7.66
CA TYR A 171 -3.73 4.35 -8.86
C TYR A 171 -5.19 3.89 -8.97
N THR A 172 -6.03 4.27 -8.03
CA THR A 172 -7.39 3.74 -7.84
C THR A 172 -8.22 3.81 -9.11
N LEU A 173 -8.27 4.95 -9.78
CA LEU A 173 -9.08 5.12 -11.01
C LEU A 173 -8.59 4.20 -12.14
N SER A 174 -7.28 4.16 -12.39
CA SER A 174 -6.68 3.30 -13.40
C SER A 174 -6.90 1.81 -13.09
N ASN A 175 -6.81 1.44 -11.81
CA ASN A 175 -7.04 0.07 -11.38
C ASN A 175 -8.52 -0.33 -11.51
N LEU A 176 -9.46 0.54 -11.19
CA LEU A 176 -10.89 0.28 -11.35
C LEU A 176 -11.31 0.15 -12.80
N LYS A 177 -10.72 0.95 -13.73
CA LYS A 177 -10.93 0.76 -15.16
C LYS A 177 -10.51 -0.64 -15.61
N PHE A 178 -9.37 -1.11 -15.11
CA PHE A 178 -8.92 -2.48 -15.35
C PHE A 178 -9.83 -3.52 -14.69
N ALA A 179 -10.20 -3.33 -13.42
CA ALA A 179 -11.12 -4.24 -12.73
C ALA A 179 -12.45 -4.39 -13.46
N ALA A 180 -12.98 -3.29 -14.04
CA ALA A 180 -14.19 -3.32 -14.86
C ALA A 180 -14.02 -4.12 -16.18
N ALA A 181 -12.82 -4.11 -16.76
CA ALA A 181 -12.51 -4.97 -17.92
C ALA A 181 -12.44 -6.47 -17.54
N VAL A 182 -11.90 -6.77 -16.35
CA VAL A 182 -11.84 -8.16 -15.84
C VAL A 182 -13.22 -8.67 -15.42
N GLU A 183 -14.00 -7.88 -14.67
CA GLU A 183 -15.31 -8.25 -14.13
C GLU A 183 -16.41 -7.25 -14.55
N PRO A 184 -16.81 -7.18 -15.82
CA PRO A 184 -17.75 -6.16 -16.32
C PRO A 184 -19.15 -6.26 -15.72
N ARG A 185 -19.51 -7.39 -15.08
CA ARG A 185 -20.79 -7.59 -14.38
C ARG A 185 -20.71 -7.36 -12.87
N ASN A 186 -19.54 -7.01 -12.33
CA ASN A 186 -19.39 -6.73 -10.90
C ASN A 186 -19.97 -5.35 -10.57
N GLY A 187 -21.12 -5.32 -9.90
CA GLY A 187 -21.79 -4.09 -9.49
C GLY A 187 -20.93 -3.22 -8.57
N HIS A 188 -20.18 -3.84 -7.64
CA HIS A 188 -19.32 -3.11 -6.71
C HIS A 188 -18.17 -2.38 -7.44
N VAL A 189 -17.58 -3.01 -8.47
CA VAL A 189 -16.55 -2.37 -9.30
C VAL A 189 -17.13 -1.19 -10.04
N ARG A 190 -18.31 -1.35 -10.68
CA ARG A 190 -18.96 -0.28 -11.45
C ARG A 190 -19.32 0.92 -10.57
N ASP A 191 -19.92 0.66 -9.41
CA ASP A 191 -20.38 1.72 -8.51
C ASP A 191 -19.19 2.47 -7.90
N THR A 192 -18.13 1.73 -7.48
CA THR A 192 -16.88 2.34 -6.98
C THR A 192 -16.17 3.13 -8.08
N LEU A 193 -16.14 2.64 -9.33
CA LEU A 193 -15.55 3.38 -10.46
C LEU A 193 -16.24 4.71 -10.69
N GLY A 194 -17.58 4.75 -10.62
CA GLY A 194 -18.34 5.99 -10.74
C GLY A 194 -17.97 7.01 -9.65
N ASP A 195 -17.97 6.59 -8.40
CA ASP A 195 -17.60 7.44 -7.26
C ASP A 195 -16.15 7.97 -7.36
N VAL A 196 -15.22 7.09 -7.70
CA VAL A 196 -13.79 7.43 -7.83
C VAL A 196 -13.57 8.38 -9.01
N GLN A 197 -14.24 8.19 -10.15
CA GLN A 197 -14.15 9.11 -11.28
C GLN A 197 -14.58 10.52 -10.86
N LEU A 198 -15.72 10.67 -10.19
CA LEU A 198 -16.22 11.97 -9.71
C LEU A 198 -15.25 12.65 -8.72
N ARG A 199 -14.62 11.88 -7.84
CA ARG A 199 -13.60 12.41 -6.92
C ARG A 199 -12.34 12.85 -7.65
N ARG A 200 -11.85 12.03 -8.58
CA ARG A 200 -10.63 12.37 -9.35
C ARG A 200 -10.83 13.55 -10.29
N ASP A 201 -12.04 13.75 -10.83
CA ASP A 201 -12.37 14.93 -11.63
C ASP A 201 -12.29 16.25 -10.82
N ARG A 202 -12.35 16.15 -9.47
CA ARG A 202 -12.18 17.27 -8.53
C ARG A 202 -10.80 17.29 -7.87
N ASP A 203 -9.87 16.45 -8.33
CA ASP A 203 -8.56 16.23 -7.71
C ASP A 203 -8.63 15.79 -6.23
N GLU A 204 -9.72 15.16 -5.81
CA GLU A 204 -9.85 14.58 -4.48
C GLU A 204 -9.14 13.24 -4.38
N ILE A 205 -8.50 12.98 -3.23
CA ILE A 205 -7.86 11.69 -2.92
C ILE A 205 -8.93 10.60 -2.78
N THR A 206 -8.60 9.36 -3.19
CA THR A 206 -9.55 8.23 -3.11
C THR A 206 -9.23 7.25 -1.98
N LEU A 207 -8.07 7.40 -1.37
CA LEU A 207 -7.58 6.59 -0.26
C LEU A 207 -7.89 7.24 1.11
N PRO A 208 -7.91 6.45 2.21
CA PRO A 208 -7.74 5.01 2.24
C PRO A 208 -8.97 4.24 1.75
N SER A 209 -8.74 3.03 1.27
CA SER A 209 -9.76 2.00 1.07
C SER A 209 -9.98 1.19 2.36
N THR A 210 -10.74 0.10 2.29
CA THR A 210 -10.86 -0.90 3.36
C THR A 210 -10.71 -2.31 2.78
N LEU A 211 -10.20 -3.26 3.56
CA LEU A 211 -10.05 -4.65 3.07
C LEU A 211 -11.38 -5.26 2.65
N GLY A 212 -12.48 -4.96 3.36
CA GLY A 212 -13.80 -5.41 2.97
C GLY A 212 -14.19 -4.91 1.57
N ARG A 213 -13.88 -3.64 1.24
CA ARG A 213 -14.10 -3.12 -0.12
C ARG A 213 -13.19 -3.82 -1.13
N GLU A 214 -11.91 -3.96 -0.82
CA GLU A 214 -10.93 -4.57 -1.73
C GLU A 214 -11.30 -6.01 -2.10
N ARG A 215 -11.82 -6.81 -1.17
CA ARG A 215 -12.33 -8.16 -1.46
C ARG A 215 -13.48 -8.17 -2.47
N LEU A 216 -14.24 -7.09 -2.58
CA LEU A 216 -15.37 -6.98 -3.51
C LEU A 216 -14.97 -6.46 -4.90
N ILE A 217 -13.90 -5.65 -4.99
CA ILE A 217 -13.56 -4.90 -6.22
C ILE A 217 -12.19 -5.25 -6.81
N ASN A 218 -11.27 -5.85 -6.04
CA ASN A 218 -9.88 -6.02 -6.46
C ASN A 218 -9.68 -7.37 -7.17
N PRO A 219 -9.44 -7.41 -8.48
CA PRO A 219 -9.31 -8.67 -9.23
C PRO A 219 -8.12 -9.52 -8.76
N PHE A 220 -7.10 -8.94 -8.13
CA PHE A 220 -5.95 -9.66 -7.61
C PHE A 220 -6.25 -10.40 -6.30
N LEU A 221 -7.12 -9.87 -5.44
CA LEU A 221 -7.65 -10.57 -4.27
C LEU A 221 -8.72 -11.62 -4.66
N ARG A 222 -9.24 -11.51 -5.87
CA ARG A 222 -10.35 -12.33 -6.41
C ARG A 222 -9.90 -13.37 -7.43
N SER A 223 -8.61 -13.71 -7.45
CA SER A 223 -8.05 -14.69 -8.41
C SER A 223 -8.68 -16.10 -8.33
N ARG A 224 -9.36 -16.41 -7.21
CA ARG A 224 -10.12 -17.66 -7.01
C ARG A 224 -11.57 -17.57 -7.47
N GLU A 225 -12.08 -16.38 -7.76
CA GLU A 225 -13.45 -16.18 -8.20
C GLU A 225 -13.66 -16.70 -9.63
N PRO A 226 -14.74 -17.46 -9.89
CA PRO A 226 -15.00 -18.02 -11.23
C PRO A 226 -15.06 -16.96 -12.34
N ALA A 227 -15.58 -15.76 -12.04
CA ALA A 227 -15.68 -14.67 -13.02
C ALA A 227 -14.30 -14.13 -13.43
N VAL A 228 -13.38 -13.96 -12.47
CA VAL A 228 -12.00 -13.51 -12.71
C VAL A 228 -11.23 -14.59 -13.48
N ARG A 229 -11.33 -15.86 -13.06
CA ARG A 229 -10.71 -16.98 -13.77
C ARG A 229 -11.16 -17.03 -15.22
N ALA A 230 -12.47 -17.04 -15.48
CA ALA A 230 -13.01 -17.10 -16.84
C ALA A 230 -12.59 -15.89 -17.70
N ALA A 231 -12.43 -14.71 -17.12
CA ALA A 231 -11.90 -13.53 -17.82
C ALA A 231 -10.41 -13.69 -18.15
N ALA A 232 -9.61 -14.15 -17.18
CA ALA A 232 -8.18 -14.41 -17.36
C ALA A 232 -7.91 -15.47 -18.42
N GLU A 233 -8.66 -16.59 -18.41
CA GLU A 233 -8.56 -17.67 -19.40
C GLU A 233 -8.90 -17.19 -20.82
N ARG A 234 -9.97 -16.40 -20.96
CA ARG A 234 -10.31 -15.77 -22.26
C ARG A 234 -9.20 -14.87 -22.76
N HIS A 235 -8.59 -14.08 -21.87
CA HIS A 235 -7.50 -13.20 -22.24
C HIS A 235 -6.21 -13.97 -22.58
N ALA A 236 -5.89 -15.00 -21.81
CA ALA A 236 -4.70 -15.84 -22.01
C ALA A 236 -4.82 -16.80 -23.21
N GLY A 237 -6.05 -17.17 -23.60
CA GLY A 237 -6.31 -18.14 -24.67
C GLY A 237 -6.13 -19.61 -24.30
N HIS A 238 -5.96 -19.93 -23.00
CA HIS A 238 -5.80 -21.29 -22.49
C HIS A 238 -6.34 -21.40 -21.04
N PRO A 239 -6.63 -22.64 -20.57
CA PRO A 239 -7.05 -22.88 -19.19
C PRO A 239 -5.98 -22.45 -18.16
N LEU A 240 -6.45 -22.00 -16.99
CA LEU A 240 -5.63 -21.56 -15.85
C LEU A 240 -6.10 -22.33 -14.61
N PRO A 241 -5.56 -23.55 -14.35
CA PRO A 241 -6.08 -24.46 -13.34
C PRO A 241 -5.91 -23.95 -11.91
N GLU A 242 -4.79 -23.27 -11.62
CA GLU A 242 -4.47 -22.81 -10.27
C GLU A 242 -4.73 -21.30 -10.09
N ALA A 243 -5.00 -20.90 -8.85
CA ALA A 243 -5.22 -19.47 -8.54
C ALA A 243 -3.99 -18.60 -8.86
N VAL A 244 -2.78 -19.16 -8.72
CA VAL A 244 -1.54 -18.46 -9.06
C VAL A 244 -1.41 -18.23 -10.58
N ASP A 245 -1.92 -19.14 -11.41
CA ASP A 245 -1.92 -18.98 -12.87
C ASP A 245 -2.88 -17.85 -13.27
N VAL A 246 -4.06 -17.82 -12.63
CA VAL A 246 -5.06 -16.74 -12.80
C VAL A 246 -4.46 -15.40 -12.40
N PHE A 247 -3.85 -15.33 -11.21
CA PHE A 247 -3.18 -14.13 -10.73
C PHE A 247 -2.11 -13.64 -11.71
N ALA A 248 -1.23 -14.55 -12.15
CA ALA A 248 -0.16 -14.24 -13.08
C ALA A 248 -0.69 -13.72 -14.44
N ALA A 249 -1.77 -14.31 -14.94
CA ALA A 249 -2.42 -13.88 -16.18
C ALA A 249 -3.04 -12.49 -16.02
N VAL A 250 -3.76 -12.24 -14.92
CA VAL A 250 -4.37 -10.93 -14.60
C VAL A 250 -3.27 -9.87 -14.44
N ARG A 251 -2.13 -10.18 -13.80
CA ARG A 251 -1.02 -9.24 -13.63
C ARG A 251 -0.40 -8.87 -14.97
N ARG A 252 -0.08 -9.86 -15.83
CA ARG A 252 0.42 -9.60 -17.19
C ARG A 252 -0.57 -8.80 -18.04
N TRP A 253 -1.86 -9.09 -17.92
CA TRP A 253 -2.90 -8.33 -18.60
C TRP A 253 -2.90 -6.86 -18.17
N LYS A 254 -2.82 -6.62 -16.85
CA LYS A 254 -2.74 -5.25 -16.30
C LYS A 254 -1.48 -4.51 -16.78
N ASP A 255 -0.35 -5.18 -16.93
CA ASP A 255 0.90 -4.55 -17.37
C ASP A 255 0.82 -4.02 -18.82
N GLY A 256 -0.01 -4.64 -19.66
CA GLY A 256 -0.30 -4.20 -21.04
C GLY A 256 -1.60 -3.40 -21.21
N PHE A 257 -2.37 -3.18 -20.15
CA PHE A 257 -3.67 -2.51 -20.23
C PHE A 257 -3.50 -0.98 -20.33
N ARG A 258 -4.18 -0.38 -21.34
CA ARG A 258 -4.13 1.05 -21.62
C ARG A 258 -5.52 1.70 -21.50
#